data_9018c89d8f1dae72be1f2f45794f0ad1
#
_entry.id   9018c89d8f1dae72be1f2f45794f0ad1
#
_cell.length_a   1.000
_cell.length_b   1.000
_cell.length_c   1.000
_cell.angle_alpha   90.00
_cell.angle_beta   90.00
_cell.angle_gamma   90.00
#
_symmetry.space_group_name_H-M   'P 1'
#
loop_
_entity.id
_entity.type
_entity.pdbx_description
1 polymer ?
#
loop_
_entity_poly.entity_id
_entity_poly.type
_entity_poly.pdbx_seq_one_letter_code
_entity_poly.pdbx_strand_id
1 'polypeptide(L)'
;MSAKVTISAQLRWPDIKDDYVLQFEGHSIGRVRLDGTNWVWSISIPMAVPEWAEGTAANRDESFKALAAAWGKLLTQTNPERLQRAWDLEKAFEARQQKAAAIKPDQVQP
;
A
#
# COMPACT_ATOMS: atom_id res chain seq x y z
N MET A 1 -19.55 13.94 11.19
CA MET A 1 -18.24 14.56 10.91
C MET A 1 -17.32 13.52 10.31
N SER A 2 -16.90 13.75 9.10
CA SER A 2 -16.03 12.79 8.43
C SER A 2 -14.60 12.93 8.97
N ALA A 3 -14.00 11.81 9.30
CA ALA A 3 -12.60 11.79 9.68
C ALA A 3 -11.75 12.14 8.45
N LYS A 4 -10.78 13.01 8.65
CA LYS A 4 -9.86 13.37 7.59
C LYS A 4 -8.88 12.21 7.38
N VAL A 5 -8.89 11.64 6.19
CA VAL A 5 -7.98 10.57 5.84
C VAL A 5 -6.64 11.18 5.44
N THR A 6 -5.60 10.89 6.21
CA THR A 6 -4.25 11.36 5.93
C THR A 6 -3.41 10.22 5.39
N ILE A 7 -2.95 10.37 4.17
CA ILE A 7 -2.10 9.37 3.50
C ILE A 7 -0.77 10.02 3.18
N SER A 8 0.32 9.33 3.52
CA SER A 8 1.66 9.77 3.19
C SER A 8 2.20 8.96 2.02
N ALA A 9 3.06 9.57 1.22
CA ALA A 9 3.70 8.92 0.10
C ALA A 9 5.21 8.90 0.31
N GLN A 10 5.84 7.77 0.01
CA GLN A 10 7.29 7.61 0.09
C GLN A 10 7.78 6.99 -1.20
N LEU A 11 8.96 7.39 -1.64
CA LEU A 11 9.62 6.72 -2.76
C LEU A 11 9.85 5.26 -2.40
N ARG A 12 9.45 4.36 -3.30
CA ARG A 12 9.71 2.94 -3.11
C ARG A 12 11.20 2.64 -3.23
N TRP A 13 11.86 3.33 -4.14
CA TRP A 13 13.30 3.18 -4.39
C TRP A 13 13.94 4.55 -4.36
N PRO A 14 15.05 4.75 -3.63
CA PRO A 14 15.66 6.08 -3.51
C PRO A 14 16.03 6.72 -4.85
N ASP A 15 16.37 5.91 -5.84
CA ASP A 15 16.83 6.39 -7.14
C ASP A 15 15.75 6.49 -8.20
N ILE A 16 14.55 6.02 -7.91
CA ILE A 16 13.44 6.00 -8.86
C ILE A 16 12.31 6.91 -8.35
N LYS A 17 12.14 8.03 -9.04
CA LYS A 17 11.18 9.06 -8.63
C LYS A 17 9.76 8.83 -9.13
N ASP A 18 9.54 7.78 -9.90
CA ASP A 18 8.26 7.50 -10.53
C ASP A 18 7.57 6.27 -9.93
N ASP A 19 7.93 5.92 -8.70
CA ASP A 19 7.38 4.76 -8.01
C ASP A 19 7.26 5.08 -6.52
N TYR A 20 6.02 5.12 -6.03
CA TYR A 20 5.72 5.53 -4.65
C TYR A 20 4.92 4.46 -3.94
N VAL A 21 5.21 4.28 -2.66
CA VAL A 21 4.37 3.50 -1.75
C VAL A 21 3.56 4.49 -0.91
N LEU A 22 2.26 4.27 -0.80
CA LEU A 22 1.39 5.11 0.01
C LEU A 22 1.08 4.40 1.32
N GLN A 23 1.08 5.17 2.40
CA GLN A 23 0.91 4.66 3.75
C GLN A 23 -0.23 5.38 4.46
N PHE A 24 -0.93 4.62 5.28
CA PHE A 24 -1.99 5.11 6.15
C PHE A 24 -1.76 4.54 7.55
N GLU A 25 -1.59 5.42 8.53
CA GLU A 25 -1.33 5.04 9.93
C GLU A 25 -0.20 4.02 10.06
N GLY A 26 0.87 4.22 9.28
CA GLY A 26 2.03 3.33 9.30
C GLY A 26 1.91 2.06 8.48
N HIS A 27 0.77 1.84 7.85
CA HIS A 27 0.54 0.65 7.00
C HIS A 27 0.71 1.01 5.54
N SER A 28 1.41 0.16 4.79
CA SER A 28 1.47 0.29 3.34
C SER A 28 0.12 -0.11 2.77
N ILE A 29 -0.56 0.81 2.10
CA ILE A 29 -1.90 0.55 1.58
C ILE A 29 -1.97 0.51 0.06
N GLY A 30 -0.95 0.98 -0.62
CA GLY A 30 -1.00 1.01 -2.07
C GLY A 30 0.26 1.55 -2.71
N ARG A 31 0.19 1.64 -4.03
CA ARG A 31 1.31 2.03 -4.86
C ARG A 31 0.84 2.96 -5.96
N VAL A 32 1.67 3.94 -6.27
CA VAL A 32 1.49 4.84 -7.42
C VAL A 32 2.79 4.80 -8.22
N ARG A 33 2.69 4.49 -9.50
CA ARG A 33 3.87 4.41 -10.36
C ARG A 33 3.56 4.90 -11.77
N LEU A 34 4.61 5.35 -12.44
CA LEU A 34 4.52 5.71 -13.86
C LEU A 34 4.68 4.45 -14.71
N ASP A 35 3.76 4.27 -15.63
CA ASP A 35 3.80 3.16 -16.58
C ASP A 35 3.63 3.75 -17.99
N GLY A 36 4.73 3.88 -18.72
CA GLY A 36 4.72 4.58 -20.00
C GLY A 36 4.39 6.06 -19.81
N THR A 37 3.25 6.51 -20.32
CA THR A 37 2.79 7.88 -20.18
C THR A 37 1.68 8.05 -19.15
N ASN A 38 1.20 6.94 -18.58
CA ASN A 38 0.11 6.96 -17.61
C ASN A 38 0.62 6.66 -16.20
N TRP A 39 0.00 7.31 -15.23
CA TRP A 39 0.24 6.99 -13.84
C TRP A 39 -0.78 5.95 -13.38
N VAL A 40 -0.29 4.87 -12.80
CA VAL A 40 -1.11 3.74 -12.33
C VAL A 40 -1.13 3.77 -10.80
N TRP A 41 -2.31 3.65 -10.24
CA TRP A 41 -2.47 3.57 -8.78
C TRP A 41 -3.26 2.32 -8.43
N SER A 42 -2.94 1.74 -7.29
CA SER A 42 -3.67 0.57 -6.79
C SER A 42 -3.59 0.50 -5.28
N ILE A 43 -4.66 0.02 -4.67
CA ILE A 43 -4.69 -0.34 -3.25
C ILE A 43 -4.26 -1.80 -3.14
N SER A 44 -3.30 -2.06 -2.26
CA SER A 44 -2.77 -3.41 -2.05
C SER A 44 -2.62 -3.63 -0.55
N ILE A 45 -3.54 -4.40 0.01
CA ILE A 45 -3.55 -4.80 1.43
C ILE A 45 -3.89 -6.28 1.49
N PRO A 46 -3.58 -6.98 2.60
CA PRO A 46 -3.80 -8.43 2.67
C PRO A 46 -5.27 -8.79 2.92
N MET A 47 -6.13 -8.37 2.00
CA MET A 47 -7.53 -8.78 1.92
C MET A 47 -8.02 -8.53 0.50
N ALA A 48 -9.14 -9.16 0.13
CA ALA A 48 -9.73 -8.92 -1.18
C ALA A 48 -10.22 -7.49 -1.27
N VAL A 49 -9.92 -6.82 -2.38
CA VAL A 49 -10.32 -5.45 -2.64
C VAL A 49 -11.21 -5.38 -3.88
N PRO A 50 -12.11 -4.38 -3.96
CA PRO A 50 -12.98 -4.22 -5.12
C PRO A 50 -12.21 -3.82 -6.39
N GLU A 51 -12.85 -3.97 -7.54
CA GLU A 51 -12.27 -3.60 -8.83
C GLU A 51 -11.91 -2.11 -8.90
N TRP A 52 -12.67 -1.26 -8.22
CA TRP A 52 -12.41 0.18 -8.22
C TRP A 52 -11.24 0.61 -7.33
N ALA A 53 -10.55 -0.37 -6.71
CA ALA A 53 -9.37 -0.10 -5.88
C ALA A 53 -8.10 0.10 -6.70
N GLU A 54 -8.20 0.23 -8.01
CA GLU A 54 -7.08 0.54 -8.89
C GLU A 54 -7.56 1.37 -10.07
N GLY A 55 -6.62 2.05 -10.72
CA GLY A 55 -6.95 2.86 -11.87
C GLY A 55 -5.72 3.55 -12.45
N THR A 56 -5.99 4.46 -13.39
CA THR A 56 -4.96 5.26 -14.03
C THR A 56 -5.30 6.74 -13.92
N ALA A 57 -4.29 7.58 -14.04
CA ALA A 57 -4.46 9.02 -14.02
C ALA A 57 -3.44 9.69 -14.93
N ALA A 58 -3.69 10.95 -15.25
CA ALA A 58 -2.85 11.70 -16.17
C ALA A 58 -1.51 12.11 -15.56
N ASN A 59 -1.47 12.27 -14.23
CA ASN A 59 -0.25 12.68 -13.55
C ASN A 59 -0.20 12.09 -12.13
N ARG A 60 0.95 12.27 -11.50
CA ARG A 60 1.20 11.72 -10.16
C ARG A 60 0.20 12.24 -9.12
N ASP A 61 -0.04 13.53 -9.10
CA ASP A 61 -0.91 14.13 -8.08
C ASP A 61 -2.35 13.65 -8.21
N GLU A 62 -2.84 13.51 -9.42
CA GLU A 62 -4.16 12.94 -9.66
C GLU A 62 -4.24 11.48 -9.21
N SER A 63 -3.16 10.72 -9.39
CA SER A 63 -3.08 9.33 -8.91
C SER A 63 -3.14 9.28 -7.38
N PHE A 64 -2.43 10.17 -6.71
CA PHE A 64 -2.47 10.25 -5.23
C PHE A 64 -3.89 10.55 -4.75
N LYS A 65 -4.55 11.52 -5.40
CA LYS A 65 -5.93 11.88 -5.06
C LYS A 65 -6.90 10.73 -5.30
N ALA A 66 -6.76 10.04 -6.42
CA ALA A 66 -7.63 8.92 -6.78
C ALA A 66 -7.47 7.77 -5.77
N LEU A 67 -6.23 7.43 -5.42
CA LEU A 67 -5.98 6.38 -4.44
C LEU A 67 -6.53 6.78 -3.07
N ALA A 68 -6.32 8.03 -2.66
CA ALA A 68 -6.82 8.52 -1.37
C ALA A 68 -8.35 8.46 -1.31
N ALA A 69 -9.02 8.85 -2.38
CA ALA A 69 -10.48 8.79 -2.46
C ALA A 69 -10.98 7.34 -2.40
N ALA A 70 -10.31 6.45 -3.14
CA ALA A 70 -10.66 5.03 -3.13
C ALA A 70 -10.42 4.41 -1.75
N TRP A 71 -9.33 4.78 -1.09
CA TRP A 71 -9.05 4.31 0.27
C TRP A 71 -10.12 4.75 1.26
N GLY A 72 -10.52 6.03 1.21
CA GLY A 72 -11.59 6.53 2.05
C GLY A 72 -12.90 5.77 1.84
N LYS A 73 -13.24 5.50 0.58
CA LYS A 73 -14.42 4.71 0.23
C LYS A 73 -14.31 3.28 0.76
N LEU A 74 -13.13 2.68 0.63
CA LEU A 74 -12.90 1.32 1.11
C LEU A 74 -13.08 1.24 2.62
N LEU A 75 -12.56 2.24 3.36
CA LEU A 75 -12.71 2.30 4.80
C LEU A 75 -14.18 2.35 5.23
N THR A 76 -15.02 3.11 4.52
CA THR A 76 -16.44 3.22 4.85
C THR A 76 -17.21 1.93 4.56
N GLN A 77 -16.71 1.11 3.64
CA GLN A 77 -17.37 -0.13 3.23
C GLN A 77 -16.78 -1.37 3.89
N THR A 78 -15.72 -1.22 4.66
CA THR A 78 -15.02 -2.35 5.27
C THR A 78 -15.36 -2.43 6.76
N ASN A 79 -15.76 -3.61 7.18
CA ASN A 79 -15.99 -3.92 8.58
C ASN A 79 -14.67 -3.73 9.35
N PRO A 80 -14.68 -3.05 10.52
CA PRO A 80 -13.45 -2.85 11.30
C PRO A 80 -12.73 -4.14 11.67
N GLU A 81 -13.46 -5.21 11.92
CA GLU A 81 -12.86 -6.52 12.23
C GLU A 81 -12.10 -7.08 11.03
N ARG A 82 -12.65 -6.90 9.84
CA ARG A 82 -12.02 -7.35 8.61
C ARG A 82 -10.72 -6.57 8.35
N LEU A 83 -10.77 -5.27 8.57
CA LEU A 83 -9.58 -4.43 8.43
C LEU A 83 -8.52 -4.81 9.44
N GLN A 84 -8.92 -5.09 10.68
CA GLN A 84 -7.99 -5.53 11.71
C GLN A 84 -7.32 -6.85 11.34
N ARG A 85 -8.06 -7.78 10.75
CA ARG A 85 -7.46 -9.02 10.25
C ARG A 85 -6.42 -8.77 9.17
N ALA A 86 -6.69 -7.80 8.31
CA ALA A 86 -5.69 -7.42 7.27
C ALA A 86 -4.40 -6.92 7.94
N TRP A 87 -4.52 -6.08 8.96
CA TRP A 87 -3.35 -5.59 9.68
C TRP A 87 -2.64 -6.69 10.44
N ASP A 88 -3.36 -7.63 11.00
CA ASP A 88 -2.77 -8.79 11.68
C ASP A 88 -2.00 -9.67 10.70
N LEU A 89 -2.53 -9.88 9.51
CA LEU A 89 -1.83 -10.61 8.44
C LEU A 89 -0.60 -9.87 7.97
N GLU A 90 -0.67 -8.55 7.86
CA GLU A 90 0.49 -7.71 7.52
C GLU A 90 1.60 -7.89 8.53
N LYS A 91 1.28 -7.84 9.82
CA LYS A 91 2.26 -8.04 10.89
C LYS A 91 2.89 -9.42 10.82
N ALA A 92 2.09 -10.44 10.59
CA ALA A 92 2.59 -11.81 10.47
C ALA A 92 3.53 -11.94 9.29
N PHE A 93 3.20 -11.30 8.17
CA PHE A 93 4.02 -11.31 6.97
C PHE A 93 5.35 -10.58 7.21
N GLU A 94 5.29 -9.40 7.81
CA GLU A 94 6.49 -8.63 8.15
C GLU A 94 7.40 -9.39 9.12
N ALA A 95 6.81 -10.04 10.10
CA ALA A 95 7.58 -10.83 11.06
C ALA A 95 8.33 -11.98 10.38
N ARG A 96 7.69 -12.63 9.40
CA ARG A 96 8.36 -13.69 8.61
C ARG A 96 9.48 -13.12 7.77
N GLN A 97 9.28 -11.96 7.16
CA GLN A 97 10.31 -11.31 6.35
C GLN A 97 11.50 -10.88 7.21
N GLN A 98 11.24 -10.32 8.37
CA GLN A 98 12.30 -9.92 9.30
C GLN A 98 13.08 -11.12 9.79
N LYS A 99 12.41 -12.21 10.08
CA LYS A 99 13.05 -13.46 10.50
C LYS A 99 13.92 -14.02 9.38
N ALA A 100 13.41 -14.02 8.16
CA ALA A 100 14.17 -14.47 6.99
C ALA A 100 15.37 -13.56 6.73
N ALA A 101 15.20 -12.25 6.85
CA ALA A 101 16.28 -11.28 6.64
C ALA A 101 17.35 -11.37 7.74
N ALA A 102 16.99 -11.81 8.93
CA ALA A 102 17.93 -11.98 10.04
C ALA A 102 18.82 -13.20 9.86
N ILE A 103 18.45 -14.15 9.00
CA ILE A 103 19.25 -15.33 8.71
C ILE A 103 20.33 -14.94 7.72
N LYS A 104 21.57 -14.93 8.16
CA LYS A 104 22.70 -14.63 7.29
C LYS A 104 23.03 -15.85 6.43
N PRO A 105 23.51 -15.65 5.18
CA PRO A 105 23.86 -16.78 4.31
C PRO A 105 24.85 -17.75 4.93
N ASP A 106 25.79 -17.28 5.72
CA ASP A 106 26.79 -18.09 6.38
C ASP A 106 26.21 -18.91 7.55
N GLN A 107 25.00 -18.59 7.99
CA GLN A 107 24.31 -19.33 9.06
C GLN A 107 23.36 -20.38 8.49
N VAL A 108 23.09 -20.33 7.19
CA VAL A 108 22.24 -21.30 6.52
C VAL A 108 23.16 -22.42 6.04
N GLN A 109 23.36 -23.40 6.87
CA GLN A 109 24.25 -24.51 6.55
C GLN A 109 23.49 -25.68 5.92
N PRO A 110 24.03 -26.28 4.89
CA PRO A 110 23.44 -27.51 4.35
C PRO A 110 23.53 -28.68 5.34
#